data_00b5a8785002984758979703a5871a89
#
_entry.id   00b5a8785002984758979703a5871a89
#
_cell.length_a   1.000
_cell.length_b   1.000
_cell.length_c   1.000
_cell.angle_alpha   90.00
_cell.angle_beta   90.00
_cell.angle_gamma   90.00
#
_symmetry.space_group_name_H-M   'P 1'
#
loop_
_entity.id
_entity.type
_entity.pdbx_description
1 polymer ?
#
loop_
_entity_poly.entity_id
_entity_poly.type
_entity_poly.pdbx_seq_one_letter_code
_entity_poly.pdbx_strand_id
1 'polypeptide(L)'
;SVPIINAAGSPQGRGFATDNANFLFTPAIDLDRSQGEIADLKAQATAKGRNVKVLTFSHVICRPTEAEAKEFADYTAVQNADTDAVDNLVRLQFAHAHSFPHDLLAQIKHLFALGHGGYPLIGTPDQVAEGILRLHATGFSGTTLSFVDYVEEFPYFRDTVLPKLKAAGIR
;
A
#
# COMPACT_ATOMS: atom_id res chain seq x y z
N SER A 1 17.51 -17.40 -12.62
CA SER A 1 16.24 -17.94 -12.08
C SER A 1 15.16 -16.88 -12.15
N VAL A 2 13.93 -17.28 -12.37
CA VAL A 2 12.77 -16.36 -12.35
C VAL A 2 12.45 -16.01 -10.88
N PRO A 3 12.34 -14.72 -10.53
CA PRO A 3 11.95 -14.33 -9.16
C PRO A 3 10.48 -14.72 -8.88
N ILE A 4 10.23 -15.21 -7.67
CA ILE A 4 8.91 -15.61 -7.20
C ILE A 4 8.36 -14.51 -6.30
N ILE A 5 7.15 -14.03 -6.61
CA ILE A 5 6.37 -13.11 -5.76
C ILE A 5 5.20 -13.91 -5.18
N ASN A 6 5.04 -13.86 -3.88
CA ASN A 6 3.92 -14.48 -3.16
C ASN A 6 3.07 -13.38 -2.52
N ALA A 7 1.75 -13.41 -2.77
CA ALA A 7 0.78 -12.49 -2.18
C ALA A 7 -0.01 -13.21 -1.08
N ALA A 8 0.57 -13.35 0.09
CA ALA A 8 -0.04 -14.11 1.16
C ALA A 8 -0.22 -13.26 2.44
N GLY A 9 -1.43 -13.29 2.97
CA GLY A 9 -1.78 -12.69 4.26
C GLY A 9 -1.80 -13.67 5.44
N SER A 10 -2.00 -14.98 5.18
CA SER A 10 -2.09 -15.98 6.23
C SER A 10 -0.72 -16.39 6.80
N PRO A 11 -0.63 -16.88 8.05
CA PRO A 11 0.62 -17.40 8.63
C PRO A 11 1.26 -18.50 7.76
N GLN A 12 0.46 -19.41 7.21
CA GLN A 12 0.93 -20.48 6.33
C GLN A 12 1.53 -19.93 5.03
N GLY A 13 0.85 -18.96 4.41
CA GLY A 13 1.33 -18.31 3.19
C GLY A 13 2.61 -17.50 3.43
N ARG A 14 2.73 -16.83 4.57
CA ARG A 14 3.97 -16.14 4.96
C ARG A 14 5.11 -17.12 5.22
N GLY A 15 4.83 -18.27 5.84
CA GLY A 15 5.80 -19.37 5.98
C GLY A 15 6.28 -19.86 4.62
N PHE A 16 5.37 -20.09 3.67
CA PHE A 16 5.73 -20.46 2.31
C PHE A 16 6.62 -19.40 1.64
N ALA A 17 6.30 -18.11 1.84
CA ALA A 17 7.10 -17.03 1.28
C ALA A 17 8.54 -17.03 1.82
N THR A 18 8.75 -17.28 3.12
CA THR A 18 10.10 -17.38 3.70
C THR A 18 10.90 -18.56 3.12
N ASP A 19 10.23 -19.63 2.72
CA ASP A 19 10.89 -20.83 2.19
C ASP A 19 11.17 -20.73 0.68
N ASN A 20 10.31 -20.05 -0.08
CA ASN A 20 10.28 -20.19 -1.54
C ASN A 20 10.31 -18.88 -2.31
N ALA A 21 9.81 -17.76 -1.75
CA ALA A 21 9.66 -16.52 -2.49
C ALA A 21 10.89 -15.61 -2.40
N ASN A 22 11.05 -14.73 -3.39
CA ASN A 22 11.97 -13.61 -3.39
C ASN A 22 11.30 -12.35 -2.83
N PHE A 23 9.98 -12.24 -3.03
CA PHE A 23 9.18 -11.11 -2.59
C PHE A 23 7.89 -11.62 -1.94
N LEU A 24 7.56 -11.03 -0.80
CA LEU A 24 6.21 -11.10 -0.23
C LEU A 24 5.48 -9.79 -0.55
N PHE A 25 4.29 -9.88 -1.13
CA PHE A 25 3.41 -8.76 -1.40
C PHE A 25 2.27 -8.75 -0.37
N THR A 26 2.12 -7.67 0.40
CA THR A 26 1.14 -7.58 1.48
C THR A 26 0.62 -6.13 1.64
N PRO A 27 -0.67 -5.93 2.02
CA PRO A 27 -1.20 -4.61 2.30
C PRO A 27 -0.48 -3.91 3.46
N ALA A 28 -0.36 -2.58 3.40
CA ALA A 28 0.13 -1.72 4.47
C ALA A 28 -1.05 -0.97 5.12
N ILE A 29 -1.89 -1.69 5.90
CA ILE A 29 -3.09 -1.09 6.54
C ILE A 29 -2.69 -0.33 7.81
N ASP A 30 -1.84 -0.92 8.63
CA ASP A 30 -1.33 -0.38 9.88
C ASP A 30 0.20 -0.51 9.87
N LEU A 31 0.90 0.63 9.87
CA LEU A 31 2.35 0.65 9.74
C LEU A 31 3.07 0.14 10.98
N ASP A 32 2.55 0.41 12.18
CA ASP A 32 3.18 -0.03 13.43
C ASP A 32 3.12 -1.55 13.53
N ARG A 33 1.97 -2.13 13.23
CA ARG A 33 1.81 -3.58 13.14
C ARG A 33 2.67 -4.17 12.02
N SER A 34 2.68 -3.55 10.85
CA SER A 34 3.46 -4.00 9.69
C SER A 34 4.95 -4.04 10.00
N GLN A 35 5.48 -3.10 10.79
CA GLN A 35 6.89 -3.06 11.17
C GLN A 35 7.32 -4.33 11.92
N GLY A 36 6.55 -4.73 12.93
CA GLY A 36 6.81 -5.97 13.67
C GLY A 36 6.72 -7.22 12.79
N GLU A 37 5.63 -7.32 12.00
CA GLU A 37 5.42 -8.46 11.12
C GLU A 37 6.49 -8.59 10.03
N ILE A 38 6.99 -7.48 9.48
CA ILE A 38 8.07 -7.47 8.50
C ILE A 38 9.40 -7.86 9.14
N ALA A 39 9.69 -7.36 10.35
CA ALA A 39 10.90 -7.71 11.08
C ALA A 39 10.95 -9.21 11.36
N ASP A 40 9.85 -9.79 11.87
CA ASP A 40 9.73 -11.22 12.14
C ASP A 40 9.90 -12.07 10.88
N LEU A 41 9.25 -11.69 9.78
CA LEU A 41 9.37 -12.37 8.50
C LEU A 41 10.82 -12.37 7.97
N LYS A 42 11.48 -11.22 8.03
CA LYS A 42 12.88 -11.10 7.61
C LYS A 42 13.81 -11.92 8.49
N ALA A 43 13.57 -11.95 9.81
CA ALA A 43 14.34 -12.79 10.75
C ALA A 43 14.17 -14.28 10.42
N GLN A 44 12.95 -14.74 10.19
CA GLN A 44 12.66 -16.13 9.80
C GLN A 44 13.33 -16.52 8.48
N ALA A 45 13.28 -15.64 7.47
CA ALA A 45 13.95 -15.87 6.20
C ALA A 45 15.48 -15.94 6.37
N THR A 46 16.06 -15.01 7.14
CA THR A 46 17.50 -14.96 7.41
C THR A 46 17.97 -16.22 8.14
N ALA A 47 17.21 -16.75 9.11
CA ALA A 47 17.52 -17.99 9.81
C ALA A 47 17.58 -19.20 8.85
N LYS A 48 16.93 -19.11 7.68
CA LYS A 48 16.96 -20.12 6.61
C LYS A 48 17.98 -19.79 5.50
N GLY A 49 18.88 -18.82 5.73
CA GLY A 49 19.85 -18.37 4.75
C GLY A 49 19.24 -17.62 3.56
N ARG A 50 18.04 -17.07 3.70
CA ARG A 50 17.30 -16.39 2.62
C ARG A 50 17.12 -14.92 2.92
N ASN A 51 16.93 -14.14 1.84
CA ASN A 51 16.58 -12.73 1.92
C ASN A 51 15.26 -12.51 1.16
N VAL A 52 14.17 -12.33 1.89
CA VAL A 52 12.85 -12.03 1.34
C VAL A 52 12.59 -10.53 1.45
N LYS A 53 12.29 -9.90 0.33
CA LYS A 53 11.88 -8.49 0.27
C LYS A 53 10.37 -8.38 0.44
N VAL A 54 9.92 -7.39 1.18
CA VAL A 54 8.47 -7.16 1.39
C VAL A 54 8.03 -5.96 0.57
N LEU A 55 7.02 -6.18 -0.24
CA LEU A 55 6.42 -5.16 -1.10
C LEU A 55 4.99 -4.88 -0.65
N THR A 56 4.52 -3.66 -0.93
CA THR A 56 3.13 -3.27 -0.76
C THR A 56 2.61 -2.56 -2.01
N PHE A 57 1.40 -2.03 -1.93
CA PHE A 57 0.80 -1.20 -2.97
C PHE A 57 0.23 0.07 -2.36
N SER A 58 0.29 1.15 -3.13
CA SER A 58 -0.14 2.48 -2.71
C SER A 58 -0.99 3.13 -3.79
N HIS A 59 -1.95 3.92 -3.35
CA HIS A 59 -2.74 4.78 -4.23
C HIS A 59 -2.29 6.22 -4.06
N VAL A 60 -1.98 6.89 -5.17
CA VAL A 60 -1.37 8.22 -5.18
C VAL A 60 -2.37 9.27 -5.66
N ILE A 61 -2.55 10.30 -4.86
CA ILE A 61 -3.20 11.55 -5.25
C ILE A 61 -2.25 12.69 -4.88
N CYS A 62 -1.45 13.12 -5.85
CA CYS A 62 -0.44 14.17 -5.67
C CYS A 62 -0.90 15.45 -6.36
N ARG A 63 -1.05 16.54 -5.61
CA ARG A 63 -1.51 17.83 -6.12
C ARG A 63 -0.58 18.95 -5.61
N PRO A 64 -0.61 20.15 -6.25
CA PRO A 64 0.19 21.30 -5.81
C PRO A 64 -0.07 21.70 -4.36
N THR A 65 -1.30 21.56 -3.90
CA THR A 65 -1.70 21.88 -2.52
C THR A 65 -2.39 20.70 -1.85
N GLU A 66 -2.32 20.66 -0.53
CA GLU A 66 -3.01 19.64 0.26
C GLU A 66 -4.54 19.75 0.11
N ALA A 67 -5.06 20.97 -0.03
CA ALA A 67 -6.48 21.20 -0.24
C ALA A 67 -6.97 20.56 -1.54
N GLU A 68 -6.26 20.77 -2.66
CA GLU A 68 -6.59 20.15 -3.94
C GLU A 68 -6.49 18.62 -3.90
N ALA A 69 -5.50 18.08 -3.18
CA ALA A 69 -5.37 16.64 -3.03
C ALA A 69 -6.54 16.03 -2.24
N LYS A 70 -6.97 16.69 -1.16
CA LYS A 70 -8.13 16.26 -0.36
C LYS A 70 -9.43 16.38 -1.13
N GLU A 71 -9.62 17.48 -1.85
CA GLU A 71 -10.81 17.69 -2.70
C GLU A 71 -10.94 16.61 -3.77
N PHE A 72 -9.82 16.26 -4.43
CA PHE A 72 -9.83 15.21 -5.44
C PHE A 72 -10.06 13.81 -4.82
N ALA A 73 -9.50 13.54 -3.65
CA ALA A 73 -9.77 12.30 -2.93
C ALA A 73 -11.26 12.18 -2.53
N ASP A 74 -11.85 13.28 -2.05
CA ASP A 74 -13.28 13.33 -1.73
C ASP A 74 -14.14 13.15 -2.99
N TYR A 75 -13.79 13.83 -4.06
CA TYR A 75 -14.47 13.70 -5.36
C TYR A 75 -14.50 12.24 -5.84
N THR A 76 -13.37 11.52 -5.76
CA THR A 76 -13.26 10.14 -6.24
C THR A 76 -13.85 9.11 -5.27
N ALA A 77 -13.56 9.23 -3.98
CA ALA A 77 -13.86 8.19 -2.99
C ALA A 77 -15.17 8.40 -2.22
N VAL A 78 -15.78 9.58 -2.33
CA VAL A 78 -17.05 9.90 -1.66
C VAL A 78 -18.12 10.29 -2.66
N GLN A 79 -17.88 11.36 -3.45
CA GLN A 79 -18.91 11.92 -4.32
C GLN A 79 -19.24 11.02 -5.52
N ASN A 80 -18.24 10.33 -6.07
CA ASN A 80 -18.38 9.45 -7.25
C ASN A 80 -18.03 7.99 -6.94
N ALA A 81 -17.98 7.60 -5.67
CA ALA A 81 -17.73 6.22 -5.30
C ALA A 81 -18.85 5.29 -5.77
N ASP A 82 -18.48 4.18 -6.40
CA ASP A 82 -19.39 3.07 -6.63
C ASP A 82 -19.51 2.26 -5.33
N THR A 83 -20.44 2.70 -4.46
CA THR A 83 -20.63 2.10 -3.13
C THR A 83 -21.08 0.64 -3.21
N ASP A 84 -21.85 0.26 -4.23
CA ASP A 84 -22.31 -1.11 -4.41
C ASP A 84 -21.15 -2.03 -4.78
N ALA A 85 -20.24 -1.56 -5.66
CA ALA A 85 -19.03 -2.30 -6.00
C ALA A 85 -18.08 -2.42 -4.80
N VAL A 86 -17.90 -1.35 -4.02
CA VAL A 86 -17.08 -1.37 -2.79
C VAL A 86 -17.66 -2.36 -1.78
N ASP A 87 -18.96 -2.33 -1.54
CA ASP A 87 -19.64 -3.24 -0.60
C ASP A 87 -19.51 -4.70 -1.04
N ASN A 88 -19.64 -4.95 -2.33
CA ASN A 88 -19.47 -6.29 -2.89
C ASN A 88 -18.02 -6.79 -2.74
N LEU A 89 -17.01 -5.96 -3.03
CA LEU A 89 -15.60 -6.31 -2.87
C LEU A 89 -15.26 -6.63 -1.41
N VAL A 90 -15.70 -5.76 -0.48
CA VAL A 90 -15.48 -5.96 0.95
C VAL A 90 -16.15 -7.25 1.42
N ARG A 91 -17.39 -7.49 1.00
CA ARG A 91 -18.12 -8.74 1.31
C ARG A 91 -17.38 -9.98 0.80
N LEU A 92 -16.84 -9.95 -0.41
CA LEU A 92 -16.11 -11.09 -0.99
C LEU A 92 -14.77 -11.34 -0.31
N GLN A 93 -14.00 -10.29 -0.04
CA GLN A 93 -12.67 -10.41 0.56
C GLN A 93 -12.73 -10.75 2.05
N PHE A 94 -13.75 -10.26 2.76
CA PHE A 94 -13.91 -10.45 4.20
C PHE A 94 -15.10 -11.35 4.56
N ALA A 95 -15.57 -12.18 3.64
CA ALA A 95 -16.72 -13.08 3.84
C ALA A 95 -16.60 -13.99 5.08
N HIS A 96 -15.38 -14.23 5.56
CA HIS A 96 -15.09 -15.04 6.76
C HIS A 96 -14.73 -14.21 8.00
N ALA A 97 -14.72 -12.87 7.89
CA ALA A 97 -14.38 -11.96 8.98
C ALA A 97 -15.65 -11.45 9.67
N HIS A 98 -16.31 -12.31 10.44
CA HIS A 98 -17.60 -12.01 11.08
C HIS A 98 -17.55 -10.99 12.25
N SER A 99 -16.42 -10.30 12.50
CA SER A 99 -16.24 -9.50 13.71
C SER A 99 -15.36 -8.27 13.52
N PHE A 100 -15.48 -7.54 12.40
CA PHE A 100 -14.81 -6.23 12.32
C PHE A 100 -15.59 -5.18 13.14
N PRO A 101 -14.91 -4.36 13.96
CA PRO A 101 -15.51 -3.15 14.51
C PRO A 101 -16.06 -2.26 13.38
N HIS A 102 -17.19 -1.61 13.61
CA HIS A 102 -17.83 -0.76 12.59
C HIS A 102 -16.90 0.32 12.03
N ASP A 103 -16.06 0.92 12.89
CA ASP A 103 -15.12 1.96 12.49
C ASP A 103 -14.03 1.43 11.54
N LEU A 104 -13.53 0.23 11.82
CA LEU A 104 -12.54 -0.42 10.94
C LEU A 104 -13.15 -0.79 9.58
N LEU A 105 -14.39 -1.25 9.56
CA LEU A 105 -15.09 -1.55 8.32
C LEU A 105 -15.30 -0.31 7.46
N ALA A 106 -15.66 0.83 8.07
CA ALA A 106 -15.80 2.09 7.37
C ALA A 106 -14.46 2.56 6.76
N GLN A 107 -13.36 2.45 7.50
CA GLN A 107 -12.01 2.75 7.00
C GLN A 107 -11.62 1.84 5.82
N ILE A 108 -11.87 0.54 5.94
CA ILE A 108 -11.60 -0.41 4.86
C ILE A 108 -12.40 -0.04 3.60
N LYS A 109 -13.70 0.23 3.71
CA LYS A 109 -14.53 0.65 2.59
C LYS A 109 -14.00 1.94 1.93
N HIS A 110 -13.60 2.93 2.74
CA HIS A 110 -13.01 4.15 2.22
C HIS A 110 -11.71 3.91 1.45
N LEU A 111 -10.81 3.08 1.97
CA LEU A 111 -9.57 2.70 1.27
C LEU A 111 -9.85 1.94 -0.04
N PHE A 112 -10.90 1.12 -0.07
CA PHE A 112 -11.32 0.44 -1.30
C PHE A 112 -11.90 1.41 -2.33
N ALA A 113 -12.68 2.39 -1.90
CA ALA A 113 -13.22 3.44 -2.76
C ALA A 113 -12.11 4.33 -3.33
N LEU A 114 -11.08 4.65 -2.54
CA LEU A 114 -9.92 5.44 -2.97
C LEU A 114 -9.07 4.73 -4.02
N GLY A 115 -8.75 3.46 -3.82
CA GLY A 115 -7.82 2.76 -4.69
C GLY A 115 -7.58 1.31 -4.28
N HIS A 116 -8.65 0.52 -4.22
CA HIS A 116 -8.62 -0.93 -3.98
C HIS A 116 -7.87 -1.34 -2.70
N GLY A 117 -7.92 -0.52 -1.66
CA GLY A 117 -7.28 -0.80 -0.37
C GLY A 117 -5.76 -0.52 -0.34
N GLY A 118 -5.22 0.17 -1.34
CA GLY A 118 -3.84 0.61 -1.35
C GLY A 118 -3.51 1.61 -0.24
N TYR A 119 -2.26 1.62 0.23
CA TYR A 119 -1.81 2.62 1.18
C TYR A 119 -1.98 4.03 0.58
N PRO A 120 -2.73 4.93 1.23
CA PRO A 120 -3.03 6.22 0.65
C PRO A 120 -1.82 7.17 0.74
N LEU A 121 -1.39 7.66 -0.41
CA LEU A 121 -0.36 8.70 -0.58
C LEU A 121 -1.04 9.95 -1.14
N ILE A 122 -1.69 10.72 -0.28
CA ILE A 122 -2.53 11.87 -0.64
C ILE A 122 -1.90 13.14 -0.10
N GLY A 123 -1.66 14.13 -0.96
CA GLY A 123 -1.12 15.40 -0.54
C GLY A 123 -0.25 16.09 -1.58
N THR A 124 0.58 17.01 -1.09
CA THR A 124 1.62 17.67 -1.87
C THR A 124 2.77 16.72 -2.22
N PRO A 125 3.64 17.06 -3.18
CA PRO A 125 4.82 16.26 -3.48
C PRO A 125 5.70 15.93 -2.26
N ASP A 126 5.81 16.86 -1.29
CA ASP A 126 6.56 16.62 -0.06
C ASP A 126 5.86 15.57 0.83
N GLN A 127 4.55 15.71 1.02
CA GLN A 127 3.75 14.76 1.82
C GLN A 127 3.73 13.37 1.20
N VAL A 128 3.62 13.27 -0.12
CA VAL A 128 3.67 11.99 -0.84
C VAL A 128 5.05 11.34 -0.71
N ALA A 129 6.12 12.11 -0.87
CA ALA A 129 7.48 11.62 -0.68
C ALA A 129 7.70 11.14 0.77
N GLU A 130 7.27 11.91 1.77
CA GLU A 130 7.33 11.52 3.18
C GLU A 130 6.55 10.22 3.45
N GLY A 131 5.36 10.05 2.86
CA GLY A 131 4.59 8.81 2.97
C GLY A 131 5.36 7.59 2.45
N ILE A 132 6.06 7.71 1.33
CA ILE A 132 6.91 6.65 0.78
C ILE A 132 8.12 6.39 1.69
N LEU A 133 8.74 7.44 2.24
CA LEU A 133 9.83 7.30 3.22
C LEU A 133 9.37 6.58 4.49
N ARG A 134 8.17 6.83 4.96
CA ARG A 134 7.56 6.12 6.09
C ARG A 134 7.35 4.64 5.80
N LEU A 135 6.85 4.29 4.60
CA LEU A 135 6.77 2.88 4.17
C LEU A 135 8.15 2.21 4.19
N HIS A 136 9.17 2.91 3.69
CA HIS A 136 10.54 2.39 3.73
C HIS A 136 11.05 2.20 5.16
N ALA A 137 10.83 3.17 6.05
CA ALA A 137 11.22 3.08 7.46
C ALA A 137 10.50 1.95 8.21
N THR A 138 9.26 1.63 7.84
CA THR A 138 8.50 0.47 8.34
C THR A 138 9.14 -0.87 7.93
N GLY A 139 9.99 -0.87 6.90
CA GLY A 139 10.70 -2.07 6.44
C GLY A 139 10.25 -2.60 5.08
N PHE A 140 9.28 -1.96 4.42
CA PHE A 140 8.94 -2.29 3.05
C PHE A 140 10.11 -2.00 2.11
N SER A 141 10.36 -2.92 1.20
CA SER A 141 11.43 -2.80 0.19
C SER A 141 10.97 -2.10 -1.08
N GLY A 142 9.66 -1.88 -1.22
CA GLY A 142 9.07 -1.18 -2.34
C GLY A 142 7.54 -1.16 -2.28
N THR A 143 6.95 -0.31 -3.11
CA THR A 143 5.50 -0.23 -3.31
C THR A 143 5.18 -0.12 -4.79
N THR A 144 4.11 -0.76 -5.23
CA THR A 144 3.50 -0.43 -6.52
C THR A 144 2.66 0.83 -6.37
N LEU A 145 2.57 1.63 -7.42
CA LEU A 145 1.82 2.87 -7.42
C LEU A 145 0.62 2.76 -8.35
N SER A 146 -0.55 3.15 -7.87
CA SER A 146 -1.73 3.33 -8.68
C SER A 146 -2.19 4.78 -8.66
N PHE A 147 -2.75 5.24 -9.77
CA PHE A 147 -3.29 6.57 -9.98
C PHE A 147 -4.72 6.44 -10.52
N VAL A 148 -5.54 7.45 -10.36
CA VAL A 148 -6.85 7.51 -11.00
C VAL A 148 -6.68 7.64 -12.52
N ASP A 149 -5.80 8.56 -12.94
CA ASP A 149 -5.41 8.74 -14.35
C ASP A 149 -3.89 8.73 -14.47
N TYR A 150 -3.35 7.65 -15.03
CA TYR A 150 -1.90 7.50 -15.21
C TYR A 150 -1.30 8.49 -16.22
N VAL A 151 -2.08 8.91 -17.19
CA VAL A 151 -1.59 9.81 -18.25
C VAL A 151 -1.40 11.21 -17.69
N GLU A 152 -2.36 11.68 -16.92
CA GLU A 152 -2.34 13.02 -16.36
C GLU A 152 -1.53 13.13 -15.06
N GLU A 153 -1.61 12.13 -14.19
CA GLU A 153 -1.07 12.23 -12.82
C GLU A 153 0.38 11.74 -12.71
N PHE A 154 0.77 10.70 -13.45
CA PHE A 154 2.12 10.16 -13.35
C PHE A 154 3.23 11.14 -13.76
N PRO A 155 3.09 11.98 -14.83
CA PRO A 155 4.11 12.98 -15.14
C PRO A 155 4.38 13.94 -14.00
N TYR A 156 3.34 14.45 -13.33
CA TYR A 156 3.50 15.33 -12.18
C TYR A 156 4.21 14.64 -11.02
N PHE A 157 3.80 13.42 -10.67
CA PHE A 157 4.48 12.60 -9.66
C PHE A 157 5.95 12.35 -10.03
N ARG A 158 6.22 11.96 -11.26
CA ARG A 158 7.58 11.71 -11.75
C ARG A 158 8.49 12.92 -11.57
N ASP A 159 7.99 14.10 -11.93
CA ASP A 159 8.80 15.31 -11.99
C ASP A 159 8.93 16.01 -10.62
N THR A 160 8.02 15.75 -9.69
CA THR A 160 7.99 16.43 -8.39
C THR A 160 8.32 15.53 -7.20
N VAL A 161 7.96 14.24 -7.23
CA VAL A 161 8.15 13.31 -6.11
C VAL A 161 9.42 12.47 -6.27
N LEU A 162 9.66 11.89 -7.47
CA LEU A 162 10.83 11.02 -7.66
C LEU A 162 12.17 11.71 -7.39
N PRO A 163 12.39 13.01 -7.73
CA PRO A 163 13.61 13.70 -7.37
C PRO A 163 13.84 13.79 -5.86
N LYS A 164 12.76 13.97 -5.08
CA LYS A 164 12.82 14.03 -3.61
C LYS A 164 13.22 12.68 -3.01
N LEU A 165 12.63 11.58 -3.51
CA LEU A 165 13.00 10.23 -3.09
C LEU A 165 14.45 9.91 -3.44
N LYS A 166 14.89 10.31 -4.63
CA LYS A 166 16.30 10.16 -5.05
C LYS A 166 17.25 10.94 -4.14
N ALA A 167 16.91 12.17 -3.79
CA ALA A 167 17.69 12.98 -2.85
C ALA A 167 17.78 12.36 -1.45
N ALA A 168 16.73 11.64 -1.04
CA ALA A 168 16.69 10.88 0.23
C ALA A 168 17.39 9.50 0.14
N GLY A 169 18.02 9.17 -0.99
CA GLY A 169 18.72 7.89 -1.18
C GLY A 169 17.82 6.70 -1.48
N ILE A 170 16.53 6.94 -1.78
CA ILE A 170 15.55 5.91 -2.14
C ILE A 170 15.21 6.02 -3.63
N ARG A 171 15.09 4.85 -4.26
CA ARG A 171 14.73 4.77 -5.67
C ARG A 171 13.66 3.71 -5.88
#